data_4e423e111017756b29de8bc5b803c829
#
_entry.id   4e423e111017756b29de8bc5b803c829
#
_cell.length_a   1.000
_cell.length_b   1.000
_cell.length_c   1.000
_cell.angle_alpha   90.00
_cell.angle_beta   90.00
_cell.angle_gamma   90.00
#
_symmetry.space_group_name_H-M   'P 1'
#
loop_
_entity.id
_entity.type
_entity.pdbx_description
1 polymer ?
#
loop_
_entity_poly.entity_id
_entity_poly.type
_entity_poly.pdbx_seq_one_letter_code
_entity_poly.pdbx_strand_id
1 'polypeptide(L)'
;MESALARFDATVQRKGIVLQPDGTPDEVEGVLNPACVRVRSGELLMYPRCVAAGNVSRIGLTRARGSVDDPSFERLGYALQPDMPYEVRTVPGGMGCEDPRVTFVPVLDRFVMAYTAFGPDGPRIIVALSDDGYTWTRLGPVDFAAHGLPVGDDKDGVFFPEPVRSPSGMLSLAFYHRPMKKLSTMNGHAAIPTLLAMPAIDRESTRIAYVPLASVQADIANLLVPTESTIVLAPDGAWGRLKTGGGTPPVRIAEGWFSLYHAVDAVDVGGRYAMTYSAGIVIHDLEQPHIVRYRSNAPVLTPEHPDELHGVVNNVVFPTGIDVLEDRVFDVYYGAADAKIARVRMELAPVAAAAAGETAA
;
A
#
# COMPACT_ATOMS: atom_id res chain seq x y z
N MET A 1 1.24 -24.83 23.43
CA MET A 1 2.66 -24.45 23.13
C MET A 1 2.60 -23.33 22.11
N GLU A 2 2.76 -22.08 22.57
CA GLU A 2 3.00 -20.96 21.66
C GLU A 2 4.32 -21.23 20.94
N SER A 3 4.25 -21.43 19.62
CA SER A 3 5.45 -21.50 18.82
C SER A 3 6.13 -20.13 18.94
N ALA A 4 7.38 -20.11 19.40
CA ALA A 4 8.18 -18.88 19.39
C ALA A 4 8.04 -18.24 18.00
N LEU A 5 7.53 -17.00 17.98
CA LEU A 5 7.37 -16.21 16.76
C LEU A 5 8.71 -16.22 16.02
N ALA A 6 8.72 -16.73 14.79
CA ALA A 6 9.89 -16.65 13.94
C ALA A 6 10.31 -15.17 13.83
N ARG A 7 11.60 -14.88 14.01
CA ARG A 7 12.16 -13.58 13.69
C ARG A 7 12.59 -13.61 12.24
N PHE A 8 12.47 -12.49 11.57
CA PHE A 8 12.92 -12.35 10.19
C PHE A 8 13.96 -11.25 10.11
N ASP A 9 15.08 -11.54 9.49
CA ASP A 9 16.05 -10.54 9.07
C ASP A 9 15.77 -10.18 7.60
N ALA A 10 15.75 -8.90 7.31
CA ALA A 10 15.64 -8.40 5.96
C ALA A 10 16.94 -7.69 5.57
N THR A 11 17.59 -8.19 4.54
CA THR A 11 18.66 -7.45 3.86
C THR A 11 18.02 -6.55 2.82
N VAL A 12 18.28 -5.24 2.89
CA VAL A 12 17.73 -4.24 1.97
C VAL A 12 18.86 -3.55 1.24
N GLN A 13 18.90 -3.72 -0.08
CA GLN A 13 19.88 -3.07 -0.95
C GLN A 13 19.21 -2.02 -1.82
N ARG A 14 19.53 -0.73 -1.62
CA ARG A 14 19.06 0.34 -2.52
C ARG A 14 19.64 0.18 -3.91
N LYS A 15 18.77 0.25 -4.93
CA LYS A 15 19.12 0.17 -6.35
C LYS A 15 19.00 1.53 -7.07
N GLY A 16 18.58 2.57 -6.33
CA GLY A 16 18.47 3.94 -6.84
C GLY A 16 17.12 4.27 -7.46
N ILE A 17 17.08 5.43 -8.10
CA ILE A 17 15.88 5.95 -8.79
C ILE A 17 15.67 5.19 -10.09
N VAL A 18 14.44 4.71 -10.32
CA VAL A 18 14.05 3.98 -11.54
C VAL A 18 13.11 4.79 -12.44
N LEU A 19 12.41 5.75 -11.87
CA LEU A 19 11.53 6.67 -12.63
C LEU A 19 11.47 8.03 -11.94
N GLN A 20 11.54 9.08 -12.73
CA GLN A 20 11.44 10.47 -12.28
C GLN A 20 10.66 11.28 -13.31
N PRO A 21 10.17 12.49 -12.96
CA PRO A 21 9.50 13.37 -13.91
C PRO A 21 10.31 13.58 -15.19
N ASP A 22 9.65 13.50 -16.33
CA ASP A 22 10.27 13.67 -17.65
C ASP A 22 10.18 15.10 -18.20
N GLY A 23 9.62 16.02 -17.41
CA GLY A 23 9.41 17.43 -17.78
C GLY A 23 8.08 17.70 -18.46
N THR A 24 7.24 16.69 -18.67
CA THR A 24 5.89 16.90 -19.19
C THR A 24 4.97 17.58 -18.15
N PRO A 25 3.95 18.33 -18.59
CA PRO A 25 3.00 19.00 -17.67
C PRO A 25 2.29 18.06 -16.69
N ASP A 26 2.11 16.79 -17.07
CA ASP A 26 1.39 15.80 -16.27
C ASP A 26 2.24 15.19 -15.14
N GLU A 27 3.55 15.45 -15.11
CA GLU A 27 4.48 14.94 -14.10
C GLU A 27 5.24 16.08 -13.36
N VAL A 28 4.85 17.34 -13.57
CA VAL A 28 5.60 18.50 -13.08
C VAL A 28 5.74 18.55 -11.55
N GLU A 29 4.80 17.97 -10.81
CA GLU A 29 4.85 17.91 -9.35
C GLU A 29 5.36 16.57 -8.81
N GLY A 30 5.51 15.53 -9.66
CA GLY A 30 6.11 14.27 -9.24
C GLY A 30 5.64 13.04 -10.01
N VAL A 31 6.43 11.98 -9.86
CA VAL A 31 6.12 10.60 -10.29
C VAL A 31 6.44 9.69 -9.11
N LEU A 32 5.43 9.07 -8.48
CA LEU A 32 5.57 8.45 -7.17
C LEU A 32 4.64 7.25 -6.97
N ASN A 33 4.78 6.56 -5.84
CA ASN A 33 3.86 5.55 -5.30
C ASN A 33 3.33 4.56 -6.36
N PRO A 34 4.21 3.77 -7.00
CA PRO A 34 3.82 2.93 -8.13
C PRO A 34 3.19 1.61 -7.68
N ALA A 35 2.16 1.14 -8.34
CA ALA A 35 1.93 -0.30 -8.38
C ALA A 35 2.86 -0.96 -9.38
N CYS A 36 3.11 -2.27 -9.22
CA CYS A 36 3.71 -3.08 -10.26
C CYS A 36 3.12 -4.49 -10.26
N VAL A 37 3.11 -5.13 -11.43
CA VAL A 37 2.66 -6.52 -11.58
C VAL A 37 3.29 -7.15 -12.82
N ARG A 38 3.61 -8.45 -12.75
CA ARG A 38 3.94 -9.22 -13.95
C ARG A 38 2.66 -9.68 -14.63
N VAL A 39 2.53 -9.32 -15.90
CA VAL A 39 1.42 -9.79 -16.74
C VAL A 39 1.71 -11.21 -17.26
N ARG A 40 0.73 -11.84 -17.88
CA ARG A 40 0.82 -13.26 -18.33
C ARG A 40 1.97 -13.52 -19.31
N SER A 41 2.43 -12.54 -20.05
CA SER A 41 3.62 -12.63 -20.92
C SER A 41 4.95 -12.67 -20.15
N GLY A 42 4.93 -12.43 -18.83
CA GLY A 42 6.12 -12.26 -17.99
C GLY A 42 6.66 -10.85 -17.93
N GLU A 43 6.13 -9.92 -18.73
CA GLU A 43 6.51 -8.50 -18.69
C GLU A 43 6.12 -7.88 -17.35
N LEU A 44 7.02 -7.07 -16.79
CA LEU A 44 6.72 -6.25 -15.60
C LEU A 44 6.12 -4.93 -16.05
N LEU A 45 4.88 -4.66 -15.65
CA LEU A 45 4.24 -3.37 -15.78
C LEU A 45 4.34 -2.60 -14.47
N MET A 46 4.51 -1.28 -14.58
CA MET A 46 4.45 -0.37 -13.45
C MET A 46 3.41 0.73 -13.73
N TYR A 47 2.68 1.08 -12.69
CA TYR A 47 1.61 2.09 -12.72
C TYR A 47 1.98 3.21 -11.74
N PRO A 48 2.79 4.19 -12.18
CA PRO A 48 3.15 5.33 -11.34
C PRO A 48 1.95 6.27 -11.13
N ARG A 49 1.88 6.90 -9.97
CA ARG A 49 1.10 8.12 -9.80
C ARG A 49 1.88 9.26 -10.44
N CYS A 50 1.32 9.85 -11.50
CA CYS A 50 1.85 11.04 -12.17
C CYS A 50 1.08 12.26 -11.67
N VAL A 51 1.78 13.32 -11.25
CA VAL A 51 1.17 14.48 -10.59
C VAL A 51 1.45 15.74 -11.40
N ALA A 52 0.37 16.28 -11.98
CA ALA A 52 0.39 17.56 -12.68
C ALA A 52 0.21 18.73 -11.69
N ALA A 53 0.41 19.95 -12.20
CA ALA A 53 0.24 21.18 -11.43
C ALA A 53 -1.12 21.24 -10.71
N GLY A 54 -1.10 21.67 -9.43
CA GLY A 54 -2.28 21.72 -8.58
C GLY A 54 -2.61 20.37 -7.92
N ASN A 55 -1.65 19.45 -7.86
CA ASN A 55 -1.79 18.10 -7.32
C ASN A 55 -2.91 17.31 -8.04
N VAL A 56 -2.92 17.37 -9.37
CA VAL A 56 -3.84 16.59 -10.20
C VAL A 56 -3.20 15.26 -10.56
N SER A 57 -3.72 14.17 -9.99
CA SER A 57 -3.12 12.85 -10.07
C SER A 57 -3.75 11.98 -11.16
N ARG A 58 -2.89 11.26 -11.88
CA ARG A 58 -3.22 10.21 -12.86
C ARG A 58 -2.45 8.95 -12.56
N ILE A 59 -2.94 7.82 -13.01
CA ILE A 59 -2.20 6.56 -12.97
C ILE A 59 -1.58 6.34 -14.35
N GLY A 60 -0.26 6.48 -14.42
CA GLY A 60 0.52 6.19 -15.62
C GLY A 60 0.55 4.69 -15.91
N LEU A 61 1.00 4.35 -17.10
CA LEU A 61 1.31 2.99 -17.52
C LEU A 61 2.72 2.95 -18.09
N THR A 62 3.56 2.10 -17.51
CA THR A 62 4.94 1.90 -17.98
C THR A 62 5.26 0.42 -18.07
N ARG A 63 6.26 0.08 -18.84
CA ARG A 63 6.74 -1.29 -19.03
C ARG A 63 8.24 -1.37 -18.77
N ALA A 64 8.66 -2.36 -18.00
CA ALA A 64 10.08 -2.60 -17.75
C ALA A 64 10.80 -3.04 -19.04
N ARG A 65 12.02 -2.51 -19.22
CA ARG A 65 12.98 -2.85 -20.25
C ARG A 65 14.34 -3.10 -19.61
N GLY A 66 15.21 -3.79 -20.32
CA GLY A 66 16.54 -4.15 -19.81
C GLY A 66 16.52 -5.42 -18.98
N SER A 67 17.50 -5.55 -18.08
CA SER A 67 17.61 -6.72 -17.20
C SER A 67 16.89 -6.50 -15.87
N VAL A 68 16.67 -7.59 -15.13
CA VAL A 68 16.12 -7.52 -13.76
C VAL A 68 17.02 -6.71 -12.81
N ASP A 69 18.34 -6.72 -13.07
CA ASP A 69 19.29 -5.99 -12.23
C ASP A 69 19.35 -4.49 -12.57
N ASP A 70 19.06 -4.13 -13.82
CA ASP A 70 19.06 -2.74 -14.30
C ASP A 70 17.83 -2.46 -15.19
N PRO A 71 16.64 -2.43 -14.61
CA PRO A 71 15.42 -2.12 -15.37
C PRO A 71 15.30 -0.62 -15.62
N SER A 72 14.94 -0.27 -16.84
CA SER A 72 14.39 1.03 -17.21
C SER A 72 12.88 0.91 -17.47
N PHE A 73 12.14 2.02 -17.39
CA PHE A 73 10.69 1.99 -17.60
C PHE A 73 10.27 2.86 -18.77
N GLU A 74 9.76 2.22 -19.81
CA GLU A 74 9.20 2.86 -20.99
C GLU A 74 7.77 3.32 -20.69
N ARG A 75 7.48 4.61 -20.86
CA ARG A 75 6.13 5.16 -20.70
C ARG A 75 5.24 4.76 -21.89
N LEU A 76 4.05 4.22 -21.59
CA LEU A 76 3.04 3.77 -22.56
C LEU A 76 1.79 4.67 -22.56
N GLY A 77 1.74 5.71 -21.72
CA GLY A 77 0.58 6.56 -21.52
C GLY A 77 -0.03 6.39 -20.13
N TYR A 78 -1.34 6.37 -20.06
CA TYR A 78 -2.08 6.31 -18.79
C TYR A 78 -2.96 5.06 -18.71
N ALA A 79 -2.94 4.40 -17.56
CA ALA A 79 -3.91 3.36 -17.20
C ALA A 79 -5.26 3.99 -16.83
N LEU A 80 -5.23 5.07 -16.00
CA LEU A 80 -6.43 5.80 -15.59
C LEU A 80 -6.13 7.31 -15.50
N GLN A 81 -7.06 8.11 -15.98
CA GLN A 81 -7.08 9.56 -15.82
C GLN A 81 -8.36 9.97 -15.09
N PRO A 82 -8.38 11.08 -14.35
CA PRO A 82 -9.59 11.51 -13.62
C PRO A 82 -10.68 11.94 -14.61
N ASP A 83 -11.74 11.14 -14.70
CA ASP A 83 -12.89 11.37 -15.57
C ASP A 83 -14.24 11.04 -14.88
N MET A 84 -14.20 10.43 -13.71
CA MET A 84 -15.39 10.09 -12.95
C MET A 84 -15.73 11.17 -11.92
N PRO A 85 -17.04 11.38 -11.59
CA PRO A 85 -17.44 12.39 -10.61
C PRO A 85 -16.75 12.29 -9.25
N TYR A 86 -16.38 11.09 -8.82
CA TYR A 86 -15.67 10.86 -7.56
C TYR A 86 -14.14 11.08 -7.65
N GLU A 87 -13.61 11.42 -8.82
CA GLU A 87 -12.19 11.72 -9.07
C GLU A 87 -11.95 13.20 -9.36
N VAL A 88 -12.98 13.96 -9.72
CA VAL A 88 -12.86 15.33 -10.20
C VAL A 88 -13.51 16.28 -9.20
N ARG A 89 -12.77 17.29 -8.77
CA ARG A 89 -13.26 18.36 -7.89
C ARG A 89 -12.88 19.73 -8.41
N THR A 90 -13.73 20.71 -8.11
CA THR A 90 -13.54 22.11 -8.56
C THR A 90 -12.84 22.98 -7.53
N VAL A 91 -12.66 22.47 -6.29
CA VAL A 91 -12.00 23.22 -5.22
C VAL A 91 -10.49 22.91 -5.21
N PRO A 92 -9.62 23.87 -4.86
CA PRO A 92 -8.18 23.64 -4.77
C PRO A 92 -7.81 22.54 -3.76
N GLY A 93 -6.61 21.98 -3.88
CA GLY A 93 -6.03 21.03 -2.92
C GLY A 93 -5.90 19.60 -3.44
N GLY A 94 -5.86 19.43 -4.75
CA GLY A 94 -5.64 18.16 -5.41
C GLY A 94 -6.91 17.40 -5.77
N MET A 95 -6.79 16.49 -6.71
CA MET A 95 -7.84 15.58 -7.17
C MET A 95 -7.25 14.44 -7.99
N GLY A 96 -8.05 13.45 -8.31
CA GLY A 96 -7.75 12.45 -9.33
C GLY A 96 -7.55 11.05 -8.79
N CYS A 97 -6.73 10.29 -9.51
CA CYS A 97 -6.43 8.90 -9.24
C CYS A 97 -5.07 8.79 -8.56
N GLU A 98 -5.04 8.39 -7.27
CA GLU A 98 -3.84 8.36 -6.44
C GLU A 98 -3.46 6.93 -6.04
N ASP A 99 -2.15 6.71 -5.88
CA ASP A 99 -1.54 5.59 -5.15
C ASP A 99 -2.14 4.21 -5.49
N PRO A 100 -2.00 3.73 -6.74
CA PRO A 100 -2.54 2.43 -7.13
C PRO A 100 -1.80 1.27 -6.44
N ARG A 101 -2.50 0.15 -6.23
CA ARG A 101 -1.93 -1.17 -5.97
C ARG A 101 -2.61 -2.16 -6.89
N VAL A 102 -1.82 -3.05 -7.47
CA VAL A 102 -2.32 -4.03 -8.44
C VAL A 102 -1.98 -5.43 -7.96
N THR A 103 -2.99 -6.29 -7.97
CA THR A 103 -2.86 -7.71 -7.61
C THR A 103 -3.52 -8.55 -8.70
N PHE A 104 -2.84 -9.59 -9.19
CA PHE A 104 -3.52 -10.63 -9.96
C PHE A 104 -4.26 -11.55 -8.99
N VAL A 105 -5.56 -11.76 -9.22
CA VAL A 105 -6.44 -12.59 -8.38
C VAL A 105 -6.88 -13.82 -9.20
N PRO A 106 -6.21 -14.98 -9.03
CA PRO A 106 -6.41 -16.15 -9.89
C PRO A 106 -7.86 -16.66 -9.91
N VAL A 107 -8.55 -16.63 -8.79
CA VAL A 107 -9.95 -17.10 -8.70
C VAL A 107 -10.92 -16.26 -9.53
N LEU A 108 -10.56 -15.03 -9.85
CA LEU A 108 -11.31 -14.14 -10.76
C LEU A 108 -10.75 -14.16 -12.17
N ASP A 109 -9.55 -14.70 -12.37
CA ASP A 109 -8.74 -14.59 -13.60
C ASP A 109 -8.59 -13.13 -14.06
N ARG A 110 -8.36 -12.19 -13.12
CA ARG A 110 -8.31 -10.74 -13.34
C ARG A 110 -7.14 -10.11 -12.58
N PHE A 111 -6.60 -9.05 -13.16
CA PHE A 111 -5.86 -8.05 -12.42
C PHE A 111 -6.85 -7.11 -11.74
N VAL A 112 -6.65 -6.91 -10.44
CA VAL A 112 -7.46 -6.01 -9.61
C VAL A 112 -6.58 -4.85 -9.18
N MET A 113 -6.95 -3.65 -9.56
CA MET A 113 -6.34 -2.42 -9.08
C MET A 113 -7.25 -1.81 -8.01
N ALA A 114 -6.68 -1.52 -6.84
CA ALA A 114 -7.27 -0.60 -5.89
C ALA A 114 -6.48 0.71 -5.93
N TYR A 115 -7.18 1.84 -5.99
CA TYR A 115 -6.55 3.16 -5.95
C TYR A 115 -7.41 4.12 -5.13
N THR A 116 -6.83 5.24 -4.73
CA THR A 116 -7.58 6.30 -4.05
C THR A 116 -8.08 7.30 -5.08
N ALA A 117 -9.39 7.44 -5.23
CA ALA A 117 -9.99 8.59 -5.89
C ALA A 117 -10.08 9.75 -4.89
N PHE A 118 -9.56 10.91 -5.28
CA PHE A 118 -9.69 12.12 -4.48
C PHE A 118 -10.60 13.11 -5.21
N GLY A 119 -11.85 13.14 -4.81
CA GLY A 119 -12.93 13.92 -5.41
C GLY A 119 -13.68 14.78 -4.41
N PRO A 120 -14.92 15.20 -4.73
CA PRO A 120 -15.73 16.12 -3.91
C PRO A 120 -16.00 15.60 -2.50
N ASP A 121 -16.15 14.28 -2.36
CA ASP A 121 -16.49 13.60 -1.10
C ASP A 121 -15.25 13.18 -0.28
N GLY A 122 -14.05 13.68 -0.63
CA GLY A 122 -12.78 13.26 -0.03
C GLY A 122 -12.22 11.98 -0.66
N PRO A 123 -11.15 11.41 -0.06
CA PRO A 123 -10.51 10.20 -0.57
C PRO A 123 -11.38 8.96 -0.36
N ARG A 124 -11.50 8.16 -1.44
CA ARG A 124 -12.27 6.91 -1.48
C ARG A 124 -11.48 5.81 -2.17
N ILE A 125 -11.61 4.57 -1.72
CA ILE A 125 -11.04 3.42 -2.42
C ILE A 125 -11.93 3.06 -3.61
N ILE A 126 -11.32 3.02 -4.77
CA ILE A 126 -11.95 2.59 -6.02
C ILE A 126 -11.29 1.29 -6.48
N VAL A 127 -12.09 0.42 -7.05
CA VAL A 127 -11.62 -0.82 -7.69
C VAL A 127 -11.75 -0.71 -9.19
N ALA A 128 -10.71 -1.12 -9.91
CA ALA A 128 -10.72 -1.32 -11.35
C ALA A 128 -10.20 -2.72 -11.70
N LEU A 129 -10.67 -3.26 -12.82
CA LEU A 129 -10.35 -4.61 -13.28
C LEU A 129 -9.69 -4.55 -14.66
N SER A 130 -8.80 -5.51 -14.92
CA SER A 130 -8.15 -5.70 -16.21
C SER A 130 -7.95 -7.19 -16.53
N ASP A 131 -8.07 -7.56 -17.79
CA ASP A 131 -7.75 -8.90 -18.30
C ASP A 131 -6.27 -9.04 -18.65
N ASP A 132 -5.63 -7.94 -19.05
CA ASP A 132 -4.30 -7.93 -19.68
C ASP A 132 -3.25 -7.10 -18.92
N GLY A 133 -3.69 -6.28 -17.94
CA GLY A 133 -2.87 -5.30 -17.23
C GLY A 133 -2.68 -3.99 -18.00
N TYR A 134 -3.08 -3.91 -19.27
CA TYR A 134 -2.92 -2.70 -20.08
C TYR A 134 -4.19 -1.85 -20.12
N THR A 135 -5.34 -2.49 -20.23
CA THR A 135 -6.64 -1.82 -20.32
C THR A 135 -7.43 -2.02 -19.04
N TRP A 136 -7.89 -0.93 -18.44
CA TRP A 136 -8.57 -0.93 -17.14
C TRP A 136 -10.00 -0.45 -17.24
N THR A 137 -10.90 -1.19 -16.60
CA THR A 137 -12.30 -0.81 -16.45
C THR A 137 -12.61 -0.59 -14.96
N ARG A 138 -13.08 0.60 -14.61
CA ARG A 138 -13.51 0.91 -13.24
C ARG A 138 -14.74 0.08 -12.89
N LEU A 139 -14.66 -0.63 -11.76
CA LEU A 139 -15.83 -1.27 -11.17
C LEU A 139 -16.60 -0.26 -10.33
N GLY A 140 -15.91 0.56 -9.56
CA GLY A 140 -16.51 1.64 -8.79
C GLY A 140 -15.92 1.82 -7.38
N PRO A 141 -16.51 2.73 -6.57
CA PRO A 141 -16.13 2.93 -5.18
C PRO A 141 -16.57 1.76 -4.29
N VAL A 142 -15.73 1.42 -3.30
CA VAL A 142 -16.07 0.45 -2.27
C VAL A 142 -17.20 0.99 -1.39
N ASP A 143 -18.24 0.21 -1.21
CA ASP A 143 -19.42 0.55 -0.39
C ASP A 143 -19.36 -0.13 0.98
N PHE A 144 -18.76 0.54 1.94
CA PHE A 144 -18.74 0.10 3.34
C PHE A 144 -20.11 0.24 4.03
N ALA A 145 -21.00 1.10 3.52
CA ALA A 145 -22.30 1.35 4.13
C ALA A 145 -23.28 0.20 3.95
N ALA A 146 -23.18 -0.55 2.86
CA ALA A 146 -24.12 -1.61 2.52
C ALA A 146 -24.32 -2.65 3.64
N HIS A 147 -23.28 -2.90 4.44
CA HIS A 147 -23.35 -3.81 5.59
C HIS A 147 -23.07 -3.11 6.95
N GLY A 148 -23.28 -1.79 7.01
CA GLY A 148 -23.16 -1.03 8.26
C GLY A 148 -21.72 -0.86 8.77
N LEU A 149 -20.71 -1.07 7.90
CA LEU A 149 -19.34 -0.78 8.25
C LEU A 149 -19.11 0.74 8.31
N PRO A 150 -18.14 1.22 9.10
CA PRO A 150 -17.85 2.65 9.19
C PRO A 150 -17.54 3.27 7.83
N VAL A 151 -18.23 4.36 7.50
CA VAL A 151 -18.06 5.12 6.26
C VAL A 151 -17.26 6.38 6.55
N GLY A 152 -16.38 6.76 5.64
CA GLY A 152 -15.59 7.98 5.73
C GLY A 152 -14.52 8.03 4.66
N ASP A 153 -13.60 8.96 4.82
CA ASP A 153 -12.38 9.02 4.03
C ASP A 153 -11.59 7.73 4.22
N ASP A 154 -11.13 7.12 3.13
CA ASP A 154 -10.42 5.85 3.16
C ASP A 154 -9.35 5.78 2.06
N LYS A 155 -8.20 5.19 2.38
CA LYS A 155 -7.05 5.04 1.49
C LYS A 155 -6.40 3.65 1.63
N ASP A 156 -5.32 3.45 0.87
CA ASP A 156 -4.40 2.32 0.97
C ASP A 156 -5.06 0.96 0.68
N GLY A 157 -5.98 0.93 -0.30
CA GLY A 157 -6.59 -0.31 -0.77
C GLY A 157 -5.56 -1.24 -1.40
N VAL A 158 -5.46 -2.50 -0.92
CA VAL A 158 -4.52 -3.52 -1.44
C VAL A 158 -5.13 -4.91 -1.32
N PHE A 159 -5.39 -5.58 -2.44
CA PHE A 159 -6.00 -6.91 -2.42
C PHE A 159 -4.99 -8.02 -2.09
N PHE A 160 -5.46 -9.04 -1.36
CA PHE A 160 -4.81 -10.34 -1.26
C PHE A 160 -5.05 -11.13 -2.55
N PRO A 161 -4.06 -11.90 -3.05
CA PRO A 161 -4.20 -12.58 -4.32
C PRO A 161 -5.11 -13.82 -4.28
N GLU A 162 -5.30 -14.42 -3.10
CA GLU A 162 -6.06 -15.65 -2.94
C GLU A 162 -7.21 -15.46 -1.93
N PRO A 163 -8.29 -16.27 -2.05
CA PRO A 163 -9.34 -16.28 -1.05
C PRO A 163 -8.82 -16.73 0.32
N VAL A 164 -9.31 -16.07 1.36
CA VAL A 164 -8.92 -16.29 2.76
C VAL A 164 -10.18 -16.37 3.64
N ARG A 165 -10.04 -16.75 4.90
CA ARG A 165 -11.16 -16.76 5.85
C ARG A 165 -11.24 -15.45 6.61
N SER A 166 -12.44 -14.89 6.64
CA SER A 166 -12.77 -13.73 7.48
C SER A 166 -12.77 -14.11 8.96
N PRO A 167 -12.85 -13.14 9.89
CA PRO A 167 -13.03 -13.42 11.34
C PRO A 167 -14.22 -14.31 11.66
N SER A 168 -15.32 -14.24 10.89
CA SER A 168 -16.46 -15.15 11.04
C SER A 168 -16.23 -16.54 10.42
N GLY A 169 -15.08 -16.79 9.78
CA GLY A 169 -14.73 -18.04 9.10
C GLY A 169 -15.21 -18.15 7.66
N MET A 170 -15.86 -17.12 7.09
CA MET A 170 -16.35 -17.12 5.74
C MET A 170 -15.22 -17.03 4.72
N LEU A 171 -15.24 -17.86 3.67
CA LEU A 171 -14.29 -17.76 2.57
C LEU A 171 -14.53 -16.48 1.77
N SER A 172 -13.55 -15.61 1.70
CA SER A 172 -13.67 -14.25 1.21
C SER A 172 -12.47 -13.82 0.38
N LEU A 173 -12.66 -12.88 -0.53
CA LEU A 173 -11.58 -12.02 -1.00
C LEU A 173 -11.35 -10.94 0.05
N ALA A 174 -10.09 -10.57 0.25
CA ALA A 174 -9.72 -9.62 1.29
C ALA A 174 -8.84 -8.50 0.74
N PHE A 175 -8.89 -7.34 1.35
CA PHE A 175 -8.02 -6.22 1.01
C PHE A 175 -7.72 -5.36 2.23
N TYR A 176 -6.50 -4.79 2.26
CA TYR A 176 -6.18 -3.74 3.22
C TYR A 176 -6.93 -2.46 2.91
N HIS A 177 -7.22 -1.70 3.95
CA HIS A 177 -7.68 -0.33 3.87
C HIS A 177 -7.32 0.45 5.13
N ARG A 178 -7.38 1.77 5.08
CA ARG A 178 -7.08 2.64 6.20
C ARG A 178 -8.08 3.79 6.27
N PRO A 179 -9.15 3.64 7.06
CA PRO A 179 -10.06 4.73 7.34
C PRO A 179 -9.31 5.91 7.98
N MET A 180 -9.53 7.10 7.43
CA MET A 180 -8.93 8.32 7.91
C MET A 180 -9.80 8.97 8.97
N LYS A 181 -9.18 9.71 9.88
CA LYS A 181 -9.92 10.54 10.82
C LYS A 181 -10.31 11.85 10.17
N LYS A 182 -11.56 12.28 10.29
CA LYS A 182 -12.01 13.59 9.79
C LYS A 182 -11.13 14.73 10.29
N LEU A 183 -10.61 14.61 11.52
CA LEU A 183 -9.70 15.60 12.10
C LEU A 183 -8.43 15.77 11.26
N SER A 184 -7.84 14.68 10.76
CA SER A 184 -6.62 14.76 9.93
C SER A 184 -6.90 15.33 8.54
N THR A 185 -8.03 15.03 7.94
CA THR A 185 -8.41 15.58 6.62
C THR A 185 -8.80 17.06 6.69
N MET A 186 -9.39 17.51 7.79
CA MET A 186 -9.81 18.91 7.95
C MET A 186 -8.69 19.84 8.43
N ASN A 187 -7.81 19.37 9.30
CA ASN A 187 -6.85 20.22 10.01
C ASN A 187 -5.38 19.90 9.65
N GLY A 188 -5.12 18.85 8.85
CA GLY A 188 -3.76 18.48 8.43
C GLY A 188 -2.77 18.41 9.60
N HIS A 189 -1.65 19.10 9.50
CA HIS A 189 -0.61 19.11 10.53
C HIS A 189 -1.08 19.62 11.90
N ALA A 190 -2.06 20.52 11.97
CA ALA A 190 -2.59 21.05 13.22
C ALA A 190 -3.32 19.99 14.06
N ALA A 191 -3.74 18.86 13.43
CA ALA A 191 -4.38 17.75 14.12
C ALA A 191 -3.40 16.82 14.83
N ILE A 192 -2.11 16.85 14.49
CA ILE A 192 -1.11 15.88 14.96
C ILE A 192 -1.05 15.75 16.49
N PRO A 193 -1.00 16.85 17.30
CA PRO A 193 -1.00 16.73 18.75
C PRO A 193 -2.21 15.96 19.28
N THR A 194 -3.39 16.25 18.77
CA THR A 194 -4.64 15.59 19.18
C THR A 194 -4.62 14.11 18.77
N LEU A 195 -4.17 13.79 17.56
CA LEU A 195 -4.07 12.40 17.08
C LEU A 195 -3.08 11.61 17.94
N LEU A 196 -1.92 12.16 18.26
CA LEU A 196 -0.92 11.49 19.12
C LEU A 196 -1.40 11.31 20.57
N ALA A 197 -2.32 12.12 21.05
CA ALA A 197 -2.92 11.98 22.38
C ALA A 197 -4.01 10.90 22.44
N MET A 198 -4.55 10.44 21.29
CA MET A 198 -5.55 9.37 21.27
C MET A 198 -4.90 8.01 21.58
N PRO A 199 -5.66 7.03 22.13
CA PRO A 199 -5.21 5.64 22.18
C PRO A 199 -4.79 5.14 20.80
N ALA A 200 -3.74 4.31 20.72
CA ALA A 200 -3.21 3.82 19.44
C ALA A 200 -4.29 3.16 18.57
N ILE A 201 -5.17 2.37 19.18
CA ILE A 201 -6.26 1.65 18.49
C ILE A 201 -7.28 2.61 17.85
N ASP A 202 -7.39 3.84 18.35
CA ASP A 202 -8.32 4.86 17.87
C ASP A 202 -7.70 5.76 16.80
N ARG A 203 -6.39 5.60 16.52
CA ARG A 203 -5.70 6.33 15.45
C ARG A 203 -5.96 5.70 14.09
N GLU A 204 -5.38 6.28 13.03
CA GLU A 204 -5.47 5.74 11.67
C GLU A 204 -4.69 4.44 11.56
N SER A 205 -5.41 3.32 11.58
CA SER A 205 -4.89 1.96 11.64
C SER A 205 -5.16 1.22 10.35
N THR A 206 -4.23 0.34 9.94
CA THR A 206 -4.47 -0.59 8.84
C THR A 206 -5.50 -1.63 9.24
N ARG A 207 -6.47 -1.84 8.38
CA ARG A 207 -7.54 -2.82 8.52
C ARG A 207 -7.53 -3.80 7.36
N ILE A 208 -8.15 -4.96 7.54
CA ILE A 208 -8.50 -5.86 6.44
C ILE A 208 -10.03 -5.89 6.33
N ALA A 209 -10.53 -5.61 5.14
CA ALA A 209 -11.93 -5.80 4.77
C ALA A 209 -12.10 -7.11 4.00
N TYR A 210 -13.28 -7.74 4.15
CA TYR A 210 -13.58 -9.05 3.60
C TYR A 210 -14.86 -9.01 2.78
N VAL A 211 -14.79 -9.57 1.56
CA VAL A 211 -15.92 -9.71 0.64
C VAL A 211 -16.18 -11.20 0.42
N PRO A 212 -17.36 -11.74 0.74
CA PRO A 212 -17.63 -13.16 0.56
C PRO A 212 -17.40 -13.62 -0.87
N LEU A 213 -16.58 -14.66 -1.07
CA LEU A 213 -16.23 -15.15 -2.40
C LEU A 213 -17.46 -15.56 -3.21
N ALA A 214 -18.41 -16.23 -2.56
CA ALA A 214 -19.64 -16.68 -3.22
C ALA A 214 -20.47 -15.51 -3.79
N SER A 215 -20.50 -14.36 -3.12
CA SER A 215 -21.19 -13.18 -3.64
C SER A 215 -20.48 -12.58 -4.85
N VAL A 216 -19.15 -12.53 -4.82
CA VAL A 216 -18.35 -12.05 -5.96
C VAL A 216 -18.47 -12.97 -7.18
N GLN A 217 -18.53 -14.30 -6.96
CA GLN A 217 -18.75 -15.27 -8.04
C GLN A 217 -20.15 -15.18 -8.64
N ALA A 218 -21.15 -14.79 -7.86
CA ALA A 218 -22.50 -14.56 -8.34
C ALA A 218 -22.61 -13.27 -9.18
N ASP A 219 -21.94 -12.21 -8.76
CA ASP A 219 -21.82 -10.93 -9.48
C ASP A 219 -20.53 -10.23 -9.07
N ILE A 220 -19.68 -9.93 -10.05
CA ILE A 220 -18.39 -9.27 -9.85
C ILE A 220 -18.54 -7.88 -9.16
N ALA A 221 -19.67 -7.20 -9.34
CA ALA A 221 -19.95 -5.93 -8.68
C ALA A 221 -19.96 -6.05 -7.15
N ASN A 222 -20.23 -7.23 -6.60
CA ASN A 222 -20.16 -7.48 -5.16
C ASN A 222 -18.73 -7.40 -4.60
N LEU A 223 -17.69 -7.35 -5.44
CA LEU A 223 -16.32 -7.07 -5.00
C LEU A 223 -16.19 -5.71 -4.29
N LEU A 224 -17.14 -4.81 -4.54
CA LEU A 224 -17.22 -3.49 -3.90
C LEU A 224 -17.90 -3.50 -2.52
N VAL A 225 -18.45 -4.63 -2.07
CA VAL A 225 -19.37 -4.67 -0.92
C VAL A 225 -18.80 -5.57 0.19
N PRO A 226 -17.85 -5.06 1.00
CA PRO A 226 -17.30 -5.81 2.12
C PRO A 226 -18.35 -6.00 3.23
N THR A 227 -18.33 -7.19 3.84
CA THR A 227 -19.25 -7.55 4.94
C THR A 227 -18.59 -7.49 6.32
N GLU A 228 -17.27 -7.54 6.38
CA GLU A 228 -16.48 -7.47 7.62
C GLU A 228 -15.26 -6.57 7.42
N SER A 229 -14.81 -5.93 8.51
CA SER A 229 -13.55 -5.18 8.55
C SER A 229 -12.97 -5.22 9.96
N THR A 230 -11.67 -5.54 10.07
CA THR A 230 -10.98 -5.63 11.37
C THR A 230 -9.63 -4.94 11.34
N ILE A 231 -9.20 -4.34 12.46
CA ILE A 231 -7.88 -3.74 12.61
C ILE A 231 -6.85 -4.85 12.69
N VAL A 232 -5.76 -4.70 11.93
CA VAL A 232 -4.62 -5.63 11.93
C VAL A 232 -3.31 -4.98 12.35
N LEU A 233 -3.13 -3.67 12.07
CA LEU A 233 -1.95 -2.92 12.48
C LEU A 233 -2.38 -1.58 13.07
N ALA A 234 -2.26 -1.43 14.38
CA ALA A 234 -2.42 -0.13 15.03
C ALA A 234 -1.08 0.61 15.07
N PRO A 235 -1.07 1.96 15.12
CA PRO A 235 0.15 2.77 15.22
C PRO A 235 0.67 2.81 16.67
N ASP A 236 1.13 1.67 17.17
CA ASP A 236 1.58 1.43 18.54
C ASP A 236 3.11 1.26 18.66
N GLY A 237 3.82 1.22 17.54
CA GLY A 237 5.26 1.06 17.50
C GLY A 237 6.03 2.34 17.79
N ALA A 238 7.30 2.21 18.18
CA ALA A 238 8.17 3.34 18.51
C ALA A 238 8.50 4.26 17.31
N TRP A 239 8.27 3.81 16.07
CA TRP A 239 8.61 4.50 14.83
C TRP A 239 7.41 4.79 13.91
N GLY A 240 6.20 4.50 14.37
CA GLY A 240 4.97 4.67 13.60
C GLY A 240 3.79 5.10 14.46
N ARG A 241 4.02 6.06 15.36
CA ARG A 241 3.03 6.45 16.38
C ARG A 241 1.82 7.18 15.82
N LEU A 242 1.92 7.82 14.64
CA LEU A 242 0.84 8.64 14.12
C LEU A 242 -0.20 7.82 13.36
N LYS A 243 0.23 7.00 12.41
CA LYS A 243 -0.65 6.17 11.57
C LYS A 243 0.10 4.99 10.93
N THR A 244 -0.65 3.95 10.56
CA THR A 244 -0.16 2.84 9.73
C THR A 244 -1.07 2.64 8.53
N GLY A 245 -0.55 2.18 7.40
CA GLY A 245 -1.33 1.89 6.20
C GLY A 245 -0.73 0.74 5.39
N GLY A 246 -1.54 0.13 4.52
CA GLY A 246 -1.09 -0.90 3.59
C GLY A 246 -0.01 -0.36 2.66
N GLY A 247 0.98 -1.16 2.39
CA GLY A 247 2.07 -0.84 1.45
C GLY A 247 1.97 -1.68 0.18
N THR A 248 2.77 -2.75 0.11
CA THR A 248 2.79 -3.64 -1.06
C THR A 248 1.64 -4.66 -1.04
N PRO A 249 1.22 -5.18 -2.21
CA PRO A 249 0.40 -6.39 -2.24
C PRO A 249 1.00 -7.53 -1.43
N PRO A 250 0.17 -8.31 -0.69
CA PRO A 250 0.64 -9.47 0.02
C PRO A 250 1.19 -10.55 -0.92
N VAL A 251 2.35 -11.09 -0.57
CA VAL A 251 3.02 -12.18 -1.29
C VAL A 251 3.00 -13.43 -0.42
N ARG A 252 2.67 -14.57 -1.02
CA ARG A 252 2.70 -15.84 -0.31
C ARG A 252 4.13 -16.31 -0.09
N ILE A 253 4.48 -16.57 1.17
CA ILE A 253 5.69 -17.28 1.59
C ILE A 253 5.31 -18.47 2.47
N ALA A 254 6.27 -19.30 2.83
CA ALA A 254 5.97 -20.50 3.63
C ALA A 254 5.33 -20.19 4.99
N GLU A 255 5.66 -19.05 5.60
CA GLU A 255 5.20 -18.64 6.93
C GLU A 255 3.88 -17.87 6.92
N GLY A 256 3.43 -17.38 5.76
CA GLY A 256 2.22 -16.58 5.70
C GLY A 256 2.16 -15.62 4.50
N TRP A 257 1.29 -14.63 4.60
CA TRP A 257 1.21 -13.52 3.67
C TRP A 257 2.20 -12.42 4.09
N PHE A 258 3.30 -12.32 3.37
CA PHE A 258 4.29 -11.26 3.54
C PHE A 258 3.83 -9.97 2.85
N SER A 259 3.93 -8.84 3.53
CA SER A 259 3.72 -7.51 2.94
C SER A 259 4.62 -6.50 3.63
N LEU A 260 4.99 -5.45 2.92
CA LEU A 260 5.47 -4.23 3.53
C LEU A 260 4.28 -3.33 3.86
N TYR A 261 4.29 -2.73 5.03
CA TYR A 261 3.37 -1.68 5.43
C TYR A 261 4.15 -0.38 5.66
N HIS A 262 3.49 0.76 5.46
CA HIS A 262 4.07 2.02 5.87
C HIS A 262 3.56 2.43 7.25
N ALA A 263 4.41 3.11 8.00
CA ALA A 263 4.05 3.75 9.23
C ALA A 263 4.64 5.16 9.29
N VAL A 264 3.93 6.05 9.96
CA VAL A 264 4.29 7.46 10.05
C VAL A 264 4.49 7.84 11.50
N ASP A 265 5.65 8.39 11.76
CA ASP A 265 5.93 9.06 13.02
C ASP A 265 5.93 10.58 12.84
N ALA A 266 5.68 11.30 13.91
CA ALA A 266 5.72 12.75 13.93
C ALA A 266 6.43 13.22 15.21
N VAL A 267 7.45 14.05 15.04
CA VAL A 267 8.26 14.61 16.12
C VAL A 267 8.12 16.11 16.10
N ASP A 268 7.87 16.72 17.29
CA ASP A 268 7.87 18.16 17.43
C ASP A 268 9.29 18.70 17.32
N VAL A 269 9.50 19.60 16.37
CA VAL A 269 10.77 20.32 16.16
C VAL A 269 10.48 21.82 16.26
N GLY A 270 10.59 22.36 17.46
CA GLY A 270 10.39 23.79 17.72
C GLY A 270 8.98 24.30 17.44
N GLY A 271 7.94 23.52 17.79
CA GLY A 271 6.52 23.87 17.59
C GLY A 271 5.97 23.51 16.20
N ARG A 272 6.76 22.80 15.39
CA ARG A 272 6.31 22.21 14.12
C ARG A 272 6.56 20.71 14.12
N TYR A 273 5.63 19.95 13.57
CA TYR A 273 5.79 18.50 13.45
C TYR A 273 6.52 18.14 12.16
N ALA A 274 7.69 17.49 12.30
CA ALA A 274 8.35 16.79 11.23
C ALA A 274 7.81 15.36 11.18
N MET A 275 7.30 14.96 10.01
CA MET A 275 6.83 13.59 9.77
C MET A 275 7.90 12.77 9.08
N THR A 276 7.97 11.50 9.43
CA THR A 276 8.82 10.50 8.75
C THR A 276 7.95 9.30 8.37
N TYR A 277 7.98 8.94 7.10
CA TYR A 277 7.34 7.74 6.56
C TYR A 277 8.38 6.66 6.40
N SER A 278 8.18 5.55 7.07
CA SER A 278 9.08 4.40 7.03
C SER A 278 8.30 3.13 6.73
N ALA A 279 8.98 2.07 6.31
CA ALA A 279 8.35 0.79 6.01
C ALA A 279 8.77 -0.30 7.00
N GLY A 280 7.81 -1.15 7.36
CA GLY A 280 8.03 -2.34 8.15
C GLY A 280 7.49 -3.59 7.46
N ILE A 281 7.87 -4.75 7.96
CA ILE A 281 7.36 -6.05 7.53
C ILE A 281 6.19 -6.47 8.38
N VAL A 282 5.16 -7.02 7.74
CA VAL A 282 4.10 -7.79 8.36
C VAL A 282 3.96 -9.13 7.68
N ILE A 283 3.74 -10.20 8.45
CA ILE A 283 3.37 -11.52 7.95
C ILE A 283 2.08 -11.95 8.64
N HIS A 284 1.07 -12.22 7.83
CA HIS A 284 -0.22 -12.69 8.29
C HIS A 284 -0.35 -14.20 8.14
N ASP A 285 -1.26 -14.78 8.90
CA ASP A 285 -1.67 -16.18 8.71
C ASP A 285 -2.23 -16.41 7.30
N LEU A 286 -1.91 -17.57 6.69
CA LEU A 286 -2.31 -17.88 5.31
C LEU A 286 -3.83 -18.04 5.16
N GLU A 287 -4.50 -18.63 6.15
CA GLU A 287 -5.93 -18.88 6.09
C GLU A 287 -6.73 -17.71 6.67
N GLN A 288 -6.23 -17.11 7.75
CA GLN A 288 -6.91 -16.08 8.53
C GLN A 288 -6.03 -14.83 8.67
N PRO A 289 -5.92 -13.99 7.64
CA PRO A 289 -4.94 -12.89 7.61
C PRO A 289 -5.20 -11.80 8.66
N HIS A 290 -6.32 -11.80 9.35
CA HIS A 290 -6.51 -10.96 10.55
C HIS A 290 -5.61 -11.38 11.72
N ILE A 291 -5.03 -12.59 11.68
CA ILE A 291 -4.02 -13.05 12.61
C ILE A 291 -2.66 -12.62 12.10
N VAL A 292 -2.04 -11.67 12.79
CA VAL A 292 -0.67 -11.22 12.50
C VAL A 292 0.31 -12.22 13.15
N ARG A 293 1.10 -12.90 12.31
CA ARG A 293 2.14 -13.86 12.75
C ARG A 293 3.44 -13.16 13.11
N TYR A 294 3.76 -12.10 12.38
CA TYR A 294 4.98 -11.31 12.60
C TYR A 294 4.74 -9.85 12.22
N ARG A 295 5.32 -8.95 12.99
CA ARG A 295 5.44 -7.53 12.70
C ARG A 295 6.82 -7.07 13.12
N SER A 296 7.55 -6.36 12.25
CA SER A 296 8.88 -5.86 12.57
C SER A 296 8.84 -4.80 13.66
N ASN A 297 9.73 -4.92 14.66
CA ASN A 297 9.84 -3.98 15.78
C ASN A 297 10.51 -2.66 15.39
N ALA A 298 11.29 -2.68 14.30
CA ALA A 298 11.97 -1.52 13.72
C ALA A 298 11.62 -1.41 12.23
N PRO A 299 11.74 -0.24 11.62
CA PRO A 299 11.56 -0.12 10.19
C PRO A 299 12.67 -0.90 9.46
N VAL A 300 12.32 -1.50 8.33
CA VAL A 300 13.28 -2.17 7.44
C VAL A 300 13.74 -1.25 6.31
N LEU A 301 12.98 -0.19 6.06
CA LEU A 301 13.34 0.87 5.13
C LEU A 301 12.92 2.22 5.74
N THR A 302 13.87 3.13 5.86
CA THR A 302 13.67 4.49 6.39
C THR A 302 14.37 5.49 5.47
N PRO A 303 13.91 6.75 5.37
CA PRO A 303 14.56 7.75 4.52
C PRO A 303 16.00 8.00 4.95
N GLU A 304 16.95 7.79 4.04
CA GLU A 304 18.40 7.98 4.26
C GLU A 304 19.08 8.66 3.07
N HIS A 305 18.60 8.36 1.84
CA HIS A 305 19.16 8.94 0.63
C HIS A 305 18.64 10.37 0.40
N PRO A 306 19.41 11.29 -0.19
CA PRO A 306 18.94 12.65 -0.49
C PRO A 306 17.59 12.72 -1.21
N ASP A 307 17.33 11.82 -2.16
CA ASP A 307 16.04 11.74 -2.89
C ASP A 307 14.87 11.24 -2.01
N GLU A 308 15.14 10.64 -0.86
CA GLU A 308 14.14 10.20 0.13
C GLU A 308 13.92 11.26 1.22
N LEU A 309 14.96 12.06 1.49
CA LEU A 309 14.96 13.12 2.50
C LEU A 309 14.37 14.43 1.98
N HIS A 310 14.52 14.71 0.68
CA HIS A 310 14.15 15.99 0.09
C HIS A 310 13.33 15.83 -1.19
N GLY A 311 12.10 16.38 -1.20
CA GLY A 311 11.20 16.35 -2.34
C GLY A 311 9.96 17.20 -2.11
N VAL A 312 8.83 16.79 -2.65
CA VAL A 312 7.54 17.45 -2.42
C VAL A 312 7.10 17.27 -0.96
N VAL A 313 7.29 16.07 -0.43
CA VAL A 313 7.17 15.79 1.01
C VAL A 313 8.49 15.19 1.49
N ASN A 314 9.10 15.82 2.48
CA ASN A 314 10.39 15.39 3.02
C ASN A 314 10.26 14.12 3.89
N ASN A 315 11.34 13.33 3.95
CA ASN A 315 11.47 12.14 4.79
C ASN A 315 10.43 11.06 4.49
N VAL A 316 10.31 10.67 3.21
CA VAL A 316 9.33 9.67 2.78
C VAL A 316 10.00 8.51 2.03
N VAL A 317 9.74 7.28 2.49
CA VAL A 317 9.79 6.05 1.72
C VAL A 317 8.41 5.40 1.79
N PHE A 318 7.77 5.21 0.64
CA PHE A 318 6.38 4.75 0.56
C PHE A 318 6.24 3.55 -0.38
N PRO A 319 6.46 2.30 0.11
CA PRO A 319 6.43 1.11 -0.73
C PRO A 319 5.00 0.78 -1.15
N THR A 320 4.79 0.58 -2.44
CA THR A 320 3.49 0.29 -3.03
C THR A 320 3.53 -0.80 -4.10
N GLY A 321 4.71 -1.07 -4.67
CA GLY A 321 4.93 -2.11 -5.67
C GLY A 321 5.90 -3.18 -5.18
N ILE A 322 5.65 -4.43 -5.55
CA ILE A 322 6.54 -5.56 -5.25
C ILE A 322 6.57 -6.50 -6.45
N ASP A 323 7.77 -6.89 -6.86
CA ASP A 323 8.04 -7.91 -7.88
C ASP A 323 8.78 -9.08 -7.23
N VAL A 324 8.21 -10.26 -7.32
CA VAL A 324 8.80 -11.49 -6.77
C VAL A 324 9.80 -12.02 -7.80
N LEU A 325 11.08 -12.04 -7.43
CA LEU A 325 12.15 -12.54 -8.31
C LEU A 325 12.40 -14.04 -8.09
N GLU A 326 12.51 -14.41 -6.83
CA GLU A 326 12.72 -15.77 -6.34
C GLU A 326 12.02 -15.94 -5.00
N ASP A 327 12.04 -17.15 -4.43
CA ASP A 327 11.55 -17.34 -3.06
C ASP A 327 12.30 -16.39 -2.11
N ARG A 328 11.53 -15.53 -1.43
CA ARG A 328 12.03 -14.53 -0.46
C ARG A 328 12.97 -13.44 -1.01
N VAL A 329 13.07 -13.31 -2.33
CA VAL A 329 13.83 -12.24 -2.99
C VAL A 329 12.88 -11.36 -3.78
N PHE A 330 12.83 -10.08 -3.44
CA PHE A 330 11.86 -9.14 -3.98
C PHE A 330 12.54 -7.86 -4.47
N ASP A 331 12.09 -7.34 -5.59
CA ASP A 331 12.29 -5.93 -5.91
C ASP A 331 11.07 -5.14 -5.42
N VAL A 332 11.32 -4.18 -4.53
CA VAL A 332 10.29 -3.31 -3.96
C VAL A 332 10.43 -1.93 -4.57
N TYR A 333 9.33 -1.44 -5.14
CA TYR A 333 9.25 -0.11 -5.73
C TYR A 333 8.48 0.82 -4.79
N TYR A 334 9.03 2.01 -4.58
CA TYR A 334 8.50 2.94 -3.58
C TYR A 334 8.59 4.40 -4.04
N GLY A 335 7.67 5.21 -3.54
CA GLY A 335 7.75 6.67 -3.66
C GLY A 335 8.84 7.21 -2.72
N ALA A 336 9.73 8.02 -3.27
CA ALA A 336 10.80 8.70 -2.57
C ALA A 336 10.47 10.19 -2.48
N ALA A 337 10.30 10.71 -1.24
CA ALA A 337 9.97 12.10 -0.91
C ALA A 337 8.81 12.71 -1.73
N ASP A 338 7.83 11.85 -2.12
CA ASP A 338 6.68 12.20 -2.97
C ASP A 338 7.06 12.89 -4.30
N ALA A 339 8.20 12.55 -4.85
CA ALA A 339 8.74 13.18 -6.05
C ALA A 339 9.19 12.21 -7.14
N LYS A 340 9.75 11.07 -6.73
CA LYS A 340 10.36 10.07 -7.63
C LYS A 340 10.00 8.66 -7.21
N ILE A 341 10.31 7.69 -8.06
CA ILE A 341 10.22 6.26 -7.76
C ILE A 341 11.61 5.68 -7.65
N ALA A 342 11.86 5.04 -6.50
CA ALA A 342 13.08 4.30 -6.25
C ALA A 342 12.80 2.80 -6.09
N ARG A 343 13.87 2.00 -6.12
CA ARG A 343 13.84 0.55 -5.97
C ARG A 343 14.83 0.09 -4.91
N VAL A 344 14.40 -0.89 -4.12
CA VAL A 344 15.30 -1.71 -3.31
C VAL A 344 15.15 -3.16 -3.68
N ARG A 345 16.25 -3.93 -3.61
CA ARG A 345 16.19 -5.39 -3.54
C ARG A 345 16.17 -5.81 -2.08
N MET A 346 15.21 -6.65 -1.75
CA MET A 346 15.01 -7.17 -0.40
C MET A 346 15.15 -8.69 -0.41
N GLU A 347 15.94 -9.21 0.51
CA GLU A 347 16.04 -10.64 0.80
C GLU A 347 15.54 -10.87 2.22
N LEU A 348 14.60 -11.81 2.38
CA LEU A 348 13.99 -12.12 3.66
C LEU A 348 14.51 -13.48 4.15
N ALA A 349 15.25 -13.49 5.26
CA ALA A 349 15.73 -14.69 5.89
C ALA A 349 15.00 -14.94 7.22
N PRO A 350 14.49 -16.16 7.48
CA PRO A 350 14.04 -16.50 8.81
C PRO A 350 15.24 -16.56 9.75
N VAL A 351 15.16 -15.89 10.89
CA VAL A 351 16.13 -16.04 11.96
C VAL A 351 15.76 -17.29 12.75
N ALA A 352 16.68 -18.26 12.84
CA ALA A 352 16.48 -19.42 13.68
C ALA A 352 16.16 -18.96 15.11
N ALA A 353 15.12 -19.50 15.71
CA ALA A 353 14.86 -19.28 17.13
C ALA A 353 16.14 -19.62 17.89
N ALA A 354 16.68 -18.69 18.67
CA ALA A 354 17.83 -18.97 19.52
C ALA A 354 17.48 -20.21 20.34
N ALA A 355 18.28 -21.27 20.20
CA ALA A 355 18.12 -22.47 21.00
C ALA A 355 18.03 -22.00 22.46
N ALA A 356 16.91 -22.34 23.13
CA ALA A 356 16.73 -22.02 24.54
C ALA A 356 17.98 -22.52 25.27
N GLY A 357 18.78 -21.56 25.81
CA GLY A 357 20.07 -21.84 26.38
C GLY A 357 20.00 -23.00 27.36
N GLU A 358 20.88 -23.97 27.16
CA GLU A 358 21.29 -24.87 28.21
C GLU A 358 21.70 -24.02 29.42
N THR A 359 20.89 -24.03 30.43
CA THR A 359 21.28 -23.59 31.74
C THR A 359 22.42 -24.50 32.19
N ALA A 360 23.64 -23.98 32.10
CA ALA A 360 24.80 -24.61 32.74
C ALA A 360 24.50 -24.71 34.26
N ALA A 361 24.67 -25.93 34.76
CA ALA A 361 24.56 -26.31 36.15
C ALA A 361 25.62 -25.64 37.05
#